data_697a08fb9336f2b51743fad9f3c0ff81
#
_entry.id   697a08fb9336f2b51743fad9f3c0ff81
#
_cell.length_a   1.000
_cell.length_b   1.000
_cell.length_c   1.000
_cell.angle_alpha   90.00
_cell.angle_beta   90.00
_cell.angle_gamma   90.00
#
_symmetry.space_group_name_H-M   'P 1'
#
loop_
_entity.id
_entity.type
_entity.pdbx_description
1 polymer ?
#
loop_
_entity_poly.entity_id
_entity_poly.type
_entity_poly.pdbx_seq_one_letter_code
_entity_poly.pdbx_strand_id
1 'polypeptide(L)'
;MTWSETFLTVLKNNDIKLVTYVPDNVLTPLIKGAADDPYFKSVVATREDEALGIVAGAWMAGLHGIVLMQTSGFAVVPNALASLIVPSQIPAILVVSERGTLGEFNIGQVLVSRVMRPTLDALAVAHHTLTDDATMPFIVDRSIKQAVATQSPVVLILSPLLTGGKVFTEKM
;
A
#
# COMPACT_ATOMS: atom_id res chain seq x y z
N MET A 1 -5.69 20.38 1.69
CA MET A 1 -4.97 19.17 2.13
C MET A 1 -4.77 18.30 0.90
N THR A 2 -3.56 17.83 0.64
CA THR A 2 -3.29 16.89 -0.46
C THR A 2 -3.80 15.49 -0.12
N TRP A 3 -3.94 14.61 -1.13
CA TRP A 3 -4.33 13.23 -0.91
C TRP A 3 -3.42 12.52 0.11
N SER A 4 -2.11 12.77 0.07
CA SER A 4 -1.14 12.16 0.98
C SER A 4 -1.27 12.65 2.42
N GLU A 5 -1.49 13.95 2.64
CA GLU A 5 -1.74 14.52 3.98
C GLU A 5 -3.03 13.96 4.60
N THR A 6 -4.08 13.87 3.78
CA THR A 6 -5.35 13.27 4.19
C THR A 6 -5.17 11.79 4.55
N PHE A 7 -4.44 11.04 3.73
CA PHE A 7 -4.13 9.64 3.98
C PHE A 7 -3.40 9.45 5.32
N LEU A 8 -2.32 10.23 5.57
CA LEU A 8 -1.57 10.19 6.82
C LEU A 8 -2.45 10.52 8.04
N THR A 9 -3.38 11.47 7.89
CA THR A 9 -4.33 11.80 8.95
C THR A 9 -5.23 10.60 9.29
N VAL A 10 -5.70 9.86 8.28
CA VAL A 10 -6.50 8.65 8.51
C VAL A 10 -5.68 7.55 9.20
N LEU A 11 -4.40 7.40 8.83
CA LEU A 11 -3.50 6.45 9.50
C LEU A 11 -3.36 6.77 11.00
N LYS A 12 -3.16 8.04 11.34
CA LYS A 12 -3.09 8.48 12.75
C LYS A 12 -4.38 8.19 13.52
N ASN A 13 -5.52 8.45 12.91
CA ASN A 13 -6.83 8.20 13.51
C ASN A 13 -7.11 6.71 13.77
N ASN A 14 -6.37 5.82 13.12
CA ASN A 14 -6.44 4.36 13.28
C ASN A 14 -5.23 3.76 14.01
N ASP A 15 -4.44 4.58 14.70
CA ASP A 15 -3.24 4.18 15.47
C ASP A 15 -2.20 3.40 14.66
N ILE A 16 -2.08 3.70 13.36
CA ILE A 16 -1.04 3.16 12.51
C ILE A 16 0.23 3.98 12.71
N LYS A 17 1.26 3.38 13.28
CA LYS A 17 2.53 4.05 13.63
C LYS A 17 3.70 3.62 12.78
N LEU A 18 3.66 2.42 12.21
CA LEU A 18 4.76 1.89 11.40
C LEU A 18 4.42 2.03 9.92
N VAL A 19 5.33 2.62 9.15
CA VAL A 19 5.26 2.72 7.69
C VAL A 19 6.48 2.04 7.12
N THR A 20 6.32 0.87 6.52
CA THR A 20 7.39 0.18 5.80
C THR A 20 7.20 0.40 4.30
N TYR A 21 8.28 0.51 3.56
CA TYR A 21 8.17 0.78 2.13
C TYR A 21 9.40 0.34 1.33
N VAL A 22 9.17 0.07 0.05
CA VAL A 22 10.20 0.12 -0.99
C VAL A 22 10.02 1.46 -1.73
N PRO A 23 11.07 2.26 -1.95
CA PRO A 23 10.95 3.59 -2.54
C PRO A 23 10.28 3.58 -3.92
N ASP A 24 9.29 4.47 -4.10
CA ASP A 24 8.57 4.67 -5.35
C ASP A 24 8.28 6.17 -5.57
N ASN A 25 8.36 6.63 -6.83
CA ASN A 25 8.18 8.06 -7.14
C ASN A 25 6.75 8.56 -6.88
N VAL A 26 5.74 7.75 -7.17
CA VAL A 26 4.33 8.13 -6.96
C VAL A 26 4.01 8.22 -5.47
N LEU A 27 4.61 7.33 -4.67
CA LEU A 27 4.45 7.31 -3.22
C LEU A 27 5.32 8.32 -2.47
N THR A 28 6.22 9.04 -3.17
CA THR A 28 7.13 10.02 -2.53
C THR A 28 6.42 10.99 -1.58
N PRO A 29 5.26 11.59 -1.91
CA PRO A 29 4.58 12.51 -0.99
C PRO A 29 4.15 11.82 0.32
N LEU A 30 3.66 10.59 0.23
CA LEU A 30 3.24 9.80 1.40
C LEU A 30 4.45 9.35 2.24
N ILE A 31 5.50 8.86 1.58
CA ILE A 31 6.75 8.42 2.24
C ILE A 31 7.42 9.58 2.97
N LYS A 32 7.57 10.74 2.30
CA LYS A 32 8.16 11.93 2.92
C LYS A 32 7.32 12.43 4.08
N GLY A 33 6.01 12.56 3.89
CA GLY A 33 5.12 13.00 4.96
C GLY A 33 5.17 12.09 6.19
N ALA A 34 5.32 10.77 6.01
CA ALA A 34 5.51 9.86 7.12
C ALA A 34 6.92 9.95 7.75
N ALA A 35 7.95 10.18 6.94
CA ALA A 35 9.32 10.31 7.45
C ALA A 35 9.56 11.60 8.24
N ASP A 36 8.90 12.69 7.84
CA ASP A 36 9.02 14.02 8.47
C ASP A 36 8.15 14.16 9.73
N ASP A 37 7.22 13.26 9.96
CA ASP A 37 6.29 13.30 11.07
C ASP A 37 6.73 12.34 12.20
N PRO A 38 7.06 12.86 13.40
CA PRO A 38 7.56 12.05 14.52
C PRO A 38 6.54 11.02 15.06
N TYR A 39 5.28 11.10 14.65
CA TYR A 39 4.27 10.10 14.97
C TYR A 39 4.58 8.74 14.33
N PHE A 40 5.16 8.75 13.13
CA PHE A 40 5.43 7.54 12.38
C PHE A 40 6.85 7.02 12.58
N LYS A 41 7.00 5.70 12.57
CA LYS A 41 8.27 5.01 12.42
C LYS A 41 8.38 4.54 10.97
N SER A 42 9.21 5.21 10.19
CA SER A 42 9.43 4.89 8.77
C SER A 42 10.62 3.94 8.62
N VAL A 43 10.39 2.83 7.92
CA VAL A 43 11.42 1.80 7.68
C VAL A 43 11.48 1.49 6.19
N VAL A 44 12.62 1.73 5.56
CA VAL A 44 12.89 1.32 4.19
C VAL A 44 13.26 -0.17 4.16
N ALA A 45 12.62 -0.92 3.29
CA ALA A 45 12.93 -2.33 3.04
C ALA A 45 13.65 -2.51 1.69
N THR A 46 14.41 -3.58 1.56
CA THR A 46 15.09 -3.94 0.32
C THR A 46 14.10 -4.56 -0.69
N ARG A 47 13.08 -5.26 -0.17
CA ARG A 47 12.06 -5.96 -0.96
C ARG A 47 10.70 -5.82 -0.28
N GLU A 48 9.65 -5.94 -1.07
CA GLU A 48 8.26 -5.78 -0.60
C GLU A 48 7.81 -6.92 0.30
N ASP A 49 8.28 -8.13 0.08
CA ASP A 49 8.04 -9.28 0.97
C ASP A 49 8.76 -9.13 2.32
N GLU A 50 9.95 -8.52 2.35
CA GLU A 50 10.62 -8.11 3.59
C GLU A 50 9.79 -7.06 4.35
N ALA A 51 9.32 -6.02 3.67
CA ALA A 51 8.47 -4.99 4.26
C ALA A 51 7.21 -5.60 4.89
N LEU A 52 6.61 -6.58 4.24
CA LEU A 52 5.45 -7.30 4.76
C LEU A 52 5.81 -8.13 6.01
N GLY A 53 6.96 -8.80 6.02
CA GLY A 53 7.48 -9.53 7.18
C GLY A 53 7.71 -8.62 8.39
N ILE A 54 8.23 -7.39 8.16
CA ILE A 54 8.43 -6.38 9.22
C ILE A 54 7.08 -5.98 9.84
N VAL A 55 6.05 -5.72 9.02
CA VAL A 55 4.70 -5.38 9.51
C VAL A 55 4.08 -6.56 10.26
N ALA A 56 4.27 -7.78 9.78
CA ALA A 56 3.81 -8.98 10.46
C ALA A 56 4.42 -9.12 11.86
N GLY A 57 5.74 -8.97 11.98
CA GLY A 57 6.43 -9.00 13.27
C GLY A 57 6.02 -7.86 14.20
N ALA A 58 5.80 -6.66 13.66
CA ALA A 58 5.34 -5.51 14.41
C ALA A 58 3.92 -5.74 14.98
N TRP A 59 3.01 -6.30 14.19
CA TRP A 59 1.67 -6.67 14.63
C TRP A 59 1.72 -7.65 15.82
N MET A 60 2.56 -8.68 15.75
CA MET A 60 2.74 -9.64 16.85
C MET A 60 3.30 -8.99 18.13
N ALA A 61 3.99 -7.86 17.98
CA ALA A 61 4.49 -7.04 19.10
C ALA A 61 3.52 -5.93 19.53
N GLY A 62 2.29 -5.87 18.98
CA GLY A 62 1.28 -4.87 19.33
C GLY A 62 1.47 -3.52 18.62
N LEU A 63 2.26 -3.45 17.56
CA LEU A 63 2.48 -2.23 16.78
C LEU A 63 1.81 -2.36 15.40
N HIS A 64 0.88 -1.46 15.10
CA HIS A 64 0.17 -1.46 13.84
C HIS A 64 0.97 -0.74 12.76
N GLY A 65 1.02 -1.33 11.57
CA GLY A 65 1.77 -0.79 10.44
C GLY A 65 1.14 -1.03 9.08
N ILE A 66 1.68 -0.33 8.09
CA ILE A 66 1.34 -0.49 6.67
C ILE A 66 2.58 -0.76 5.83
N VAL A 67 2.36 -1.34 4.65
CA VAL A 67 3.39 -1.53 3.63
C VAL A 67 3.06 -0.69 2.40
N LEU A 68 4.00 0.14 1.96
CA LEU A 68 3.87 0.92 0.73
C LEU A 68 4.73 0.30 -0.37
N MET A 69 4.17 0.12 -1.56
CA MET A 69 4.85 -0.46 -2.71
C MET A 69 4.21 -0.03 -4.03
N GLN A 70 4.88 -0.27 -5.15
CA GLN A 70 4.27 -0.15 -6.47
C GLN A 70 3.72 -1.50 -6.97
N THR A 71 2.98 -1.49 -8.08
CA THR A 71 2.39 -2.69 -8.69
C THR A 71 3.40 -3.80 -8.99
N SER A 72 4.59 -3.45 -9.49
CA SER A 72 5.64 -4.46 -9.76
C SER A 72 6.20 -5.08 -8.47
N GLY A 73 6.23 -4.29 -7.38
CA GLY A 73 6.60 -4.78 -6.06
C GLY A 73 5.57 -5.75 -5.49
N PHE A 74 4.29 -5.50 -5.76
CA PHE A 74 3.25 -6.46 -5.36
C PHE A 74 3.49 -7.87 -5.96
N ALA A 75 4.09 -7.97 -7.14
CA ALA A 75 4.33 -9.27 -7.79
C ALA A 75 5.23 -10.24 -6.99
N VAL A 76 6.02 -9.75 -6.02
CA VAL A 76 6.84 -10.62 -5.14
C VAL A 76 6.15 -10.95 -3.81
N VAL A 77 5.00 -10.36 -3.51
CA VAL A 77 4.29 -10.48 -2.23
C VAL A 77 3.32 -11.68 -2.13
N PRO A 78 2.75 -12.24 -3.22
CA PRO A 78 1.72 -13.29 -3.14
C PRO A 78 2.13 -14.50 -2.29
N ASN A 79 3.40 -14.93 -2.37
CA ASN A 79 3.88 -16.02 -1.52
C ASN A 79 3.84 -15.67 -0.03
N ALA A 80 4.27 -14.46 0.35
CA ALA A 80 4.24 -14.01 1.75
C ALA A 80 2.79 -13.84 2.25
N LEU A 81 1.86 -13.39 1.40
CA LEU A 81 0.44 -13.36 1.73
C LEU A 81 -0.10 -14.76 2.00
N ALA A 82 0.17 -15.73 1.11
CA ALA A 82 -0.37 -17.09 1.19
C ALA A 82 0.26 -17.93 2.31
N SER A 83 1.57 -17.73 2.59
CA SER A 83 2.34 -18.61 3.49
C SER A 83 2.57 -18.01 4.89
N LEU A 84 2.46 -16.69 5.04
CA LEU A 84 2.67 -16.01 6.32
C LEU A 84 1.42 -15.26 6.78
N ILE A 85 0.93 -14.30 6.00
CA ILE A 85 -0.06 -13.34 6.47
C ILE A 85 -1.42 -13.99 6.71
N VAL A 86 -1.97 -14.66 5.71
CA VAL A 86 -3.29 -15.30 5.79
C VAL A 86 -3.32 -16.43 6.82
N PRO A 87 -2.38 -17.40 6.82
CA PRO A 87 -2.39 -18.49 7.80
C PRO A 87 -2.20 -18.02 9.24
N SER A 88 -1.43 -16.93 9.43
CA SER A 88 -1.18 -16.37 10.76
C SER A 88 -2.23 -15.35 11.21
N GLN A 89 -3.25 -15.11 10.41
CA GLN A 89 -4.35 -14.17 10.71
C GLN A 89 -3.84 -12.75 11.02
N ILE A 90 -2.87 -12.26 10.25
CA ILE A 90 -2.28 -10.94 10.42
C ILE A 90 -3.05 -9.92 9.57
N PRO A 91 -3.59 -8.84 10.16
CA PRO A 91 -4.30 -7.78 9.45
C PRO A 91 -3.31 -6.84 8.75
N ALA A 92 -2.59 -7.36 7.76
CA ALA A 92 -1.65 -6.56 7.00
C ALA A 92 -2.37 -5.59 6.05
N ILE A 93 -1.95 -4.34 6.06
CA ILE A 93 -2.50 -3.28 5.20
C ILE A 93 -1.44 -2.94 4.17
N LEU A 94 -1.73 -3.25 2.91
CA LEU A 94 -0.84 -2.97 1.79
C LEU A 94 -1.40 -1.79 0.99
N VAL A 95 -0.52 -0.84 0.66
CA VAL A 95 -0.85 0.33 -0.17
C VAL A 95 -0.02 0.25 -1.43
N VAL A 96 -0.69 0.09 -2.56
CA VAL A 96 -0.04 -0.13 -3.85
C VAL A 96 -0.28 1.06 -4.77
N SER A 97 0.78 1.77 -5.17
CA SER A 97 0.68 2.76 -6.24
C SER A 97 0.48 2.04 -7.57
N GLU A 98 -0.66 2.31 -8.22
CA GLU A 98 -1.02 1.61 -9.45
C GLU A 98 -0.19 2.11 -10.64
N ARG A 99 0.51 1.17 -11.28
CA ARG A 99 1.26 1.35 -12.51
C ARG A 99 0.72 0.40 -13.58
N GLY A 100 1.03 0.64 -14.83
CA GLY A 100 0.63 -0.23 -15.95
C GLY A 100 -0.81 -0.02 -16.44
N THR A 101 -1.46 1.05 -16.01
CA THR A 101 -2.83 1.45 -16.40
C THR A 101 -2.83 2.82 -17.09
N LEU A 102 -3.72 3.73 -16.72
CA LEU A 102 -3.90 5.05 -17.31
C LEU A 102 -2.59 5.85 -17.34
N GLY A 103 -2.18 6.29 -18.53
CA GLY A 103 -0.98 7.11 -18.73
C GLY A 103 0.35 6.36 -18.60
N GLU A 104 0.35 5.03 -18.57
CA GLU A 104 1.58 4.25 -18.45
C GLU A 104 2.40 4.29 -19.74
N PHE A 105 3.67 4.62 -19.62
CA PHE A 105 4.65 4.70 -20.72
C PHE A 105 5.74 3.61 -20.65
N ASN A 106 5.75 2.78 -19.59
CA ASN A 106 6.69 1.69 -19.44
C ASN A 106 5.99 0.35 -19.65
N ILE A 107 6.26 -0.30 -20.78
CA ILE A 107 5.68 -1.60 -21.14
C ILE A 107 5.92 -2.68 -20.08
N GLY A 108 7.02 -2.61 -19.32
CA GLY A 108 7.34 -3.54 -18.24
C GLY A 108 6.36 -3.48 -17.05
N GLN A 109 5.57 -2.41 -16.93
CA GLN A 109 4.55 -2.29 -15.88
C GLN A 109 3.20 -2.90 -16.27
N VAL A 110 2.94 -3.05 -17.57
CA VAL A 110 1.62 -3.43 -18.09
C VAL A 110 1.22 -4.84 -17.68
N LEU A 111 2.13 -5.81 -17.80
CA LEU A 111 1.81 -7.21 -17.48
C LEU A 111 1.61 -7.42 -15.97
N VAL A 112 2.48 -6.85 -15.14
CA VAL A 112 2.35 -6.96 -13.67
C VAL A 112 1.06 -6.31 -13.16
N SER A 113 0.61 -5.23 -13.80
CA SER A 113 -0.70 -4.62 -13.52
C SER A 113 -1.86 -5.55 -13.80
N ARG A 114 -1.82 -6.25 -14.93
CA ARG A 114 -2.89 -7.17 -15.35
C ARG A 114 -3.05 -8.36 -14.42
N VAL A 115 -1.97 -8.82 -13.79
CA VAL A 115 -2.02 -10.00 -12.89
C VAL A 115 -2.29 -9.64 -11.45
N MET A 116 -2.15 -8.39 -11.04
CA MET A 116 -2.30 -7.97 -9.63
C MET A 116 -3.70 -8.29 -9.08
N ARG A 117 -4.77 -7.76 -9.68
CA ARG A 117 -6.14 -7.99 -9.19
C ARG A 117 -6.57 -9.46 -9.29
N PRO A 118 -6.35 -10.19 -10.40
CA PRO A 118 -6.63 -11.62 -10.45
C PRO A 118 -5.91 -12.45 -9.38
N THR A 119 -4.68 -12.04 -8.99
CA THR A 119 -3.95 -12.69 -7.90
C THR A 119 -4.61 -12.40 -6.54
N LEU A 120 -5.03 -11.16 -6.30
CA LEU A 120 -5.76 -10.79 -5.08
C LEU A 120 -7.09 -11.55 -4.98
N ASP A 121 -7.83 -11.65 -6.08
CA ASP A 121 -9.09 -12.42 -6.16
C ASP A 121 -8.85 -13.91 -5.87
N ALA A 122 -7.82 -14.49 -6.47
CA ALA A 122 -7.46 -15.90 -6.27
C ALA A 122 -7.05 -16.21 -4.81
N LEU A 123 -6.43 -15.24 -4.14
CA LEU A 123 -6.05 -15.35 -2.72
C LEU A 123 -7.19 -14.93 -1.77
N ALA A 124 -8.35 -14.55 -2.30
CA ALA A 124 -9.48 -14.00 -1.54
C ALA A 124 -9.10 -12.81 -0.63
N VAL A 125 -8.13 -12.01 -1.06
CA VAL A 125 -7.68 -10.81 -0.35
C VAL A 125 -8.55 -9.61 -0.75
N ALA A 126 -9.19 -8.99 0.24
CA ALA A 126 -9.99 -7.78 0.02
C ALA A 126 -9.13 -6.65 -0.55
N HIS A 127 -9.60 -5.98 -1.60
CA HIS A 127 -8.87 -4.87 -2.18
C HIS A 127 -9.80 -3.77 -2.70
N HIS A 128 -9.38 -2.52 -2.55
CA HIS A 128 -10.15 -1.34 -2.91
C HIS A 128 -9.30 -0.37 -3.71
N THR A 129 -9.84 0.14 -4.83
CA THR A 129 -9.16 1.16 -5.64
C THR A 129 -9.61 2.55 -5.19
N LEU A 130 -8.63 3.40 -4.88
CA LEU A 130 -8.83 4.79 -4.46
C LEU A 130 -8.65 5.68 -5.68
N THR A 131 -9.70 6.37 -6.08
CA THR A 131 -9.76 7.14 -7.32
C THR A 131 -9.88 8.66 -7.11
N ASP A 132 -10.30 9.08 -5.92
CA ASP A 132 -10.58 10.48 -5.61
C ASP A 132 -10.38 10.81 -4.12
N ASP A 133 -10.15 12.09 -3.83
CA ASP A 133 -9.92 12.60 -2.48
C ASP A 133 -11.17 12.57 -1.59
N ALA A 134 -12.37 12.60 -2.17
CA ALA A 134 -13.61 12.70 -1.41
C ALA A 134 -13.98 11.38 -0.71
N THR A 135 -13.80 10.27 -1.42
CA THR A 135 -14.14 8.93 -0.92
C THR A 135 -12.96 8.23 -0.24
N MET A 136 -11.73 8.61 -0.58
CA MET A 136 -10.51 7.96 -0.07
C MET A 136 -10.48 7.86 1.47
N PRO A 137 -10.73 8.91 2.26
CA PRO A 137 -10.63 8.83 3.73
C PRO A 137 -11.57 7.78 4.32
N PHE A 138 -12.79 7.69 3.79
CA PHE A 138 -13.76 6.69 4.22
C PHE A 138 -13.29 5.27 3.88
N ILE A 139 -12.83 5.04 2.65
CA ILE A 139 -12.39 3.71 2.21
C ILE A 139 -11.18 3.27 3.03
N VAL A 140 -10.19 4.14 3.23
CA VAL A 140 -8.98 3.82 4.02
C VAL A 140 -9.35 3.47 5.47
N ASP A 141 -10.17 4.30 6.13
CA ASP A 141 -10.62 4.06 7.50
C ASP A 141 -11.34 2.71 7.63
N ARG A 142 -12.29 2.44 6.73
CA ARG A 142 -13.06 1.19 6.77
C ARG A 142 -12.24 -0.04 6.46
N SER A 143 -11.29 0.07 5.54
CA SER A 143 -10.38 -1.03 5.18
C SER A 143 -9.47 -1.40 6.35
N ILE A 144 -8.91 -0.40 7.06
CA ILE A 144 -8.08 -0.66 8.25
C ILE A 144 -8.91 -1.36 9.33
N LYS A 145 -10.10 -0.85 9.64
CA LYS A 145 -11.00 -1.44 10.63
C LYS A 145 -11.46 -2.84 10.24
N GLN A 146 -11.75 -3.06 8.95
CA GLN A 146 -12.08 -4.38 8.43
C GLN A 146 -10.91 -5.34 8.64
N ALA A 147 -9.70 -4.98 8.21
CA ALA A 147 -8.52 -5.83 8.35
C ALA A 147 -8.30 -6.26 9.80
N VAL A 148 -8.35 -5.31 10.74
CA VAL A 148 -8.19 -5.59 12.18
C VAL A 148 -9.32 -6.47 12.72
N ALA A 149 -10.57 -6.19 12.39
CA ALA A 149 -11.72 -6.94 12.89
C ALA A 149 -11.80 -8.37 12.34
N THR A 150 -11.38 -8.57 11.10
CA THR A 150 -11.42 -9.90 10.43
C THR A 150 -10.09 -10.64 10.53
N GLN A 151 -9.05 -10.02 11.08
CA GLN A 151 -7.68 -10.54 11.12
C GLN A 151 -7.21 -11.03 9.75
N SER A 152 -7.46 -10.23 8.72
CA SER A 152 -7.19 -10.56 7.33
C SER A 152 -6.49 -9.40 6.62
N PRO A 153 -5.65 -9.65 5.63
CA PRO A 153 -5.01 -8.59 4.87
C PRO A 153 -6.01 -7.79 4.03
N VAL A 154 -5.69 -6.53 3.76
CA VAL A 154 -6.39 -5.67 2.81
C VAL A 154 -5.39 -4.92 1.92
N VAL A 155 -5.75 -4.73 0.65
CA VAL A 155 -4.94 -3.96 -0.30
C VAL A 155 -5.68 -2.70 -0.73
N LEU A 156 -5.03 -1.56 -0.58
CA LEU A 156 -5.49 -0.25 -1.04
C LEU A 156 -4.70 0.11 -2.31
N ILE A 157 -5.37 0.23 -3.44
CA ILE A 157 -4.75 0.50 -4.74
C ILE A 157 -4.94 1.98 -5.05
N LEU A 158 -3.85 2.74 -5.07
CA LEU A 158 -3.87 4.17 -5.40
C LEU A 158 -3.88 4.35 -6.91
N SER A 159 -5.04 4.71 -7.47
CA SER A 159 -5.19 4.96 -8.90
C SER A 159 -4.39 6.19 -9.36
N PRO A 160 -3.92 6.22 -10.62
CA PRO A 160 -3.40 7.45 -11.24
C PRO A 160 -4.38 8.62 -11.22
N LEU A 161 -5.70 8.36 -11.16
CA LEU A 161 -6.71 9.41 -11.01
C LEU A 161 -6.58 10.17 -9.69
N LEU A 162 -6.21 9.47 -8.61
CA LEU A 162 -5.99 10.09 -7.30
C LEU A 162 -4.62 10.74 -7.20
N THR A 163 -3.57 10.02 -7.65
CA THR A 163 -2.18 10.41 -7.39
C THR A 163 -1.57 11.31 -8.45
N GLY A 164 -2.21 11.44 -9.63
CA GLY A 164 -1.64 12.05 -10.81
C GLY A 164 -0.70 11.13 -11.60
N GLY A 165 -0.44 9.93 -11.09
CA GLY A 165 0.44 8.94 -11.71
C GLY A 165 1.91 9.38 -11.79
N LYS A 166 2.69 8.66 -12.59
CA LYS A 166 4.08 9.04 -12.89
C LYS A 166 4.13 9.92 -14.12
N VAL A 167 4.66 11.13 -13.95
CA VAL A 167 4.82 12.08 -15.06
C VAL A 167 6.04 11.68 -15.90
N PHE A 168 5.85 11.60 -17.21
CA PHE A 168 6.93 11.48 -18.17
C PHE A 168 7.54 12.87 -18.41
N THR A 169 8.76 13.07 -17.96
CA THR A 169 9.52 14.27 -18.29
C THR A 169 10.48 13.92 -19.43
N GLU A 170 10.09 14.21 -20.66
CA GLU A 170 11.07 14.33 -21.73
C GLU A 170 11.97 15.52 -21.39
N LYS A 171 13.25 15.24 -21.17
CA LYS A 171 14.25 16.27 -21.40
C LYS A 171 14.41 16.35 -22.92
N MET A 172 13.74 17.32 -23.54
CA MET A 172 14.09 17.76 -24.89
C MET A 172 15.53 18.27 -24.90
#